data_03d9226cc7cd1f9515584d9c358b6e13
#
_entry.id   03d9226cc7cd1f9515584d9c358b6e13
#
_cell.length_a   1.000
_cell.length_b   1.000
_cell.length_c   1.000
_cell.angle_alpha   90.00
_cell.angle_beta   90.00
_cell.angle_gamma   90.00
#
_symmetry.space_group_name_H-M   'P 1'
#
loop_
_entity.id
_entity.type
_entity.pdbx_description
1 polymer ?
#
loop_
_entity_poly.entity_id
_entity_poly.type
_entity_poly.pdbx_seq_one_letter_code
_entity_poly.pdbx_strand_id
1 'polypeptide(L)'
;MKKTILVTMLFALISTFAFAAKKPKYITPVPKNGQIVIKKSQLSKDASYINYSAGGVSVQLIAVIADDNTYRLSFNTCQSCNPSPNAYFAQEGKNLVCQNCGNQFTMNDVGAASYGCNPAMIPYTQTDSELIVSTEILEKVAPAFKRWQGPVD
;
A
#
# COMPACT_ATOMS: atom_id res chain seq x y z
N MET A 1 11.33 -6.44 -71.84
CA MET A 1 12.06 -6.63 -70.55
C MET A 1 11.25 -6.00 -69.43
N LYS A 2 10.50 -6.82 -68.68
CA LYS A 2 9.67 -6.35 -67.54
C LYS A 2 10.46 -6.54 -66.24
N LYS A 3 10.82 -5.43 -65.54
CA LYS A 3 11.48 -5.49 -64.25
C LYS A 3 10.41 -5.66 -63.17
N THR A 4 10.40 -6.79 -62.52
CA THR A 4 9.56 -7.10 -61.37
C THR A 4 10.24 -6.54 -60.12
N ILE A 5 9.63 -5.53 -59.47
CA ILE A 5 10.09 -4.97 -58.21
C ILE A 5 9.46 -5.83 -57.10
N LEU A 6 10.29 -6.57 -56.40
CA LEU A 6 9.90 -7.33 -55.19
C LEU A 6 9.92 -6.39 -53.96
N VAL A 7 8.73 -6.00 -53.51
CA VAL A 7 8.57 -5.21 -52.28
C VAL A 7 8.51 -6.19 -51.11
N THR A 8 9.64 -6.29 -50.39
CA THR A 8 9.71 -7.04 -49.13
C THR A 8 9.11 -6.21 -48.01
N MET A 9 7.91 -6.56 -47.59
CA MET A 9 7.21 -5.96 -46.46
C MET A 9 7.77 -6.55 -45.16
N LEU A 10 8.65 -5.79 -44.49
CA LEU A 10 9.21 -6.14 -43.20
C LEU A 10 8.17 -5.87 -42.11
N PHE A 11 7.45 -6.91 -41.67
CA PHE A 11 6.57 -6.84 -40.51
C PHE A 11 7.42 -6.78 -39.24
N ALA A 12 7.59 -5.59 -38.67
CA ALA A 12 8.15 -5.42 -37.33
C ALA A 12 7.11 -5.92 -36.32
N LEU A 13 7.33 -7.09 -35.74
CA LEU A 13 6.59 -7.56 -34.55
C LEU A 13 6.97 -6.63 -33.38
N ILE A 14 6.13 -5.65 -33.10
CA ILE A 14 6.18 -4.92 -31.85
C ILE A 14 5.57 -5.82 -30.77
N SER A 15 6.43 -6.56 -30.07
CA SER A 15 6.03 -7.29 -28.86
C SER A 15 5.76 -6.25 -27.77
N THR A 16 4.50 -5.90 -27.59
CA THR A 16 4.03 -5.15 -26.42
C THR A 16 4.15 -6.04 -25.20
N PHE A 17 5.23 -5.86 -24.43
CA PHE A 17 5.29 -6.39 -23.08
C PHE A 17 4.23 -5.68 -22.25
N ALA A 18 3.05 -6.29 -22.13
CA ALA A 18 2.07 -5.87 -21.15
C ALA A 18 2.64 -6.20 -19.76
N PHE A 19 3.18 -5.20 -19.08
CA PHE A 19 3.46 -5.31 -17.64
C PHE A 19 2.11 -5.49 -16.95
N ALA A 20 1.78 -6.73 -16.60
CA ALA A 20 0.61 -7.01 -15.78
C ALA A 20 0.81 -6.30 -14.44
N ALA A 21 0.00 -5.29 -14.16
CA ALA A 21 -0.01 -4.62 -12.86
C ALA A 21 -0.27 -5.68 -11.78
N LYS A 22 0.65 -5.78 -10.82
CA LYS A 22 0.53 -6.73 -9.72
C LYS A 22 -0.68 -6.35 -8.89
N LYS A 23 -1.58 -7.30 -8.64
CA LYS A 23 -2.77 -7.04 -7.82
C LYS A 23 -2.36 -6.65 -6.39
N PRO A 24 -2.99 -5.63 -5.80
CA PRO A 24 -2.78 -5.27 -4.41
C PRO A 24 -3.04 -6.48 -3.49
N LYS A 25 -2.27 -6.59 -2.42
CA LYS A 25 -2.44 -7.64 -1.43
C LYS A 25 -3.18 -7.08 -0.22
N TYR A 26 -4.33 -7.67 0.08
CA TYR A 26 -5.12 -7.33 1.25
C TYR A 26 -5.03 -8.45 2.30
N ILE A 27 -4.94 -8.07 3.57
CA ILE A 27 -4.90 -8.97 4.73
C ILE A 27 -5.91 -8.42 5.74
N THR A 28 -6.82 -9.28 6.21
CA THR A 28 -7.80 -8.92 7.23
C THR A 28 -7.59 -9.83 8.44
N PRO A 29 -6.71 -9.44 9.38
CA PRO A 29 -6.45 -10.23 10.57
C PRO A 29 -7.66 -10.24 11.49
N VAL A 30 -7.95 -11.41 12.09
CA VAL A 30 -8.99 -11.52 13.10
C VAL A 30 -8.45 -10.98 14.44
N PRO A 31 -9.09 -9.98 15.04
CA PRO A 31 -8.66 -9.45 16.34
C PRO A 31 -8.75 -10.51 17.43
N LYS A 32 -7.76 -10.56 18.32
CA LYS A 32 -7.73 -11.44 19.48
C LYS A 32 -7.07 -10.73 20.66
N ASN A 33 -7.69 -10.80 21.84
CA ASN A 33 -7.17 -10.19 23.07
C ASN A 33 -6.80 -8.71 22.93
N GLY A 34 -7.63 -7.91 22.23
CA GLY A 34 -7.37 -6.49 22.03
C GLY A 34 -6.23 -6.17 21.05
N GLN A 35 -5.85 -7.10 20.20
CA GLN A 35 -4.74 -6.92 19.24
C GLN A 35 -5.09 -7.52 17.88
N ILE A 36 -4.48 -6.98 16.83
CA ILE A 36 -4.34 -7.65 15.53
C ILE A 36 -2.89 -8.08 15.35
N VAL A 37 -2.69 -9.23 14.73
CA VAL A 37 -1.37 -9.83 14.47
C VAL A 37 -1.16 -9.99 12.97
N ILE A 38 -0.05 -9.46 12.48
CA ILE A 38 0.37 -9.54 11.08
C ILE A 38 1.62 -10.40 11.02
N LYS A 39 1.53 -11.56 10.35
CA LYS A 39 2.68 -12.46 10.20
C LYS A 39 3.70 -11.87 9.23
N LYS A 40 4.95 -11.76 9.63
CA LYS A 40 6.06 -11.27 8.80
C LYS A 40 6.25 -12.10 7.54
N SER A 41 5.96 -13.41 7.61
CA SER A 41 6.00 -14.32 6.44
C SER A 41 4.98 -13.98 5.34
N GLN A 42 3.98 -13.15 5.64
CA GLN A 42 3.00 -12.68 4.67
C GLN A 42 3.44 -11.39 3.96
N LEU A 43 4.50 -10.73 4.44
CA LEU A 43 4.95 -9.44 3.92
C LEU A 43 6.04 -9.60 2.86
N SER A 44 6.18 -8.60 2.03
CA SER A 44 7.14 -8.54 0.94
C SER A 44 7.64 -7.10 0.75
N LYS A 45 8.49 -6.87 -0.26
CA LYS A 45 8.89 -5.51 -0.69
C LYS A 45 7.77 -4.74 -1.40
N ASP A 46 6.67 -5.42 -1.77
CA ASP A 46 5.44 -4.75 -2.21
C ASP A 46 4.53 -4.49 -1.01
N ALA A 47 3.77 -3.43 -1.07
CA ALA A 47 2.82 -3.06 -0.03
C ALA A 47 1.75 -4.14 0.18
N SER A 48 1.53 -4.49 1.44
CA SER A 48 0.37 -5.26 1.88
C SER A 48 -0.55 -4.32 2.66
N TYR A 49 -1.85 -4.34 2.31
CA TYR A 49 -2.86 -3.50 2.95
C TYR A 49 -3.59 -4.31 4.01
N ILE A 50 -3.54 -3.84 5.25
CA ILE A 50 -4.09 -4.54 6.41
C ILE A 50 -5.40 -3.88 6.79
N ASN A 51 -6.51 -4.59 6.63
CA ASN A 51 -7.85 -4.07 6.90
C ASN A 51 -8.28 -4.37 8.33
N TYR A 52 -8.88 -3.40 8.98
CA TYR A 52 -9.51 -3.53 10.28
C TYR A 52 -10.83 -2.74 10.30
N SER A 53 -11.88 -3.32 10.89
CA SER A 53 -13.16 -2.64 11.08
C SER A 53 -13.28 -2.14 12.53
N ALA A 54 -13.20 -0.84 12.74
CA ALA A 54 -13.35 -0.17 14.02
C ALA A 54 -14.79 0.37 14.15
N GLY A 55 -15.68 -0.40 14.78
CA GLY A 55 -17.07 0.03 14.94
C GLY A 55 -17.79 0.34 13.62
N GLY A 56 -17.50 -0.40 12.55
CA GLY A 56 -18.06 -0.19 11.22
C GLY A 56 -17.28 0.82 10.35
N VAL A 57 -16.24 1.46 10.88
CA VAL A 57 -15.32 2.30 10.11
C VAL A 57 -14.13 1.46 9.62
N SER A 58 -13.88 1.48 8.32
CA SER A 58 -12.70 0.81 7.73
C SER A 58 -11.43 1.59 8.06
N VAL A 59 -10.55 1.01 8.85
CA VAL A 59 -9.18 1.48 9.12
C VAL A 59 -8.23 0.59 8.35
N GLN A 60 -7.34 1.16 7.56
CA GLN A 60 -6.37 0.40 6.79
C GLN A 60 -4.94 0.80 7.13
N LEU A 61 -4.06 -0.19 7.21
CA LEU A 61 -2.62 0.00 7.39
C LEU A 61 -1.88 -0.42 6.12
N ILE A 62 -0.66 0.07 5.98
CA ILE A 62 0.32 -0.39 4.99
C ILE A 62 1.42 -1.11 5.73
N ALA A 63 1.70 -2.35 5.35
CA ALA A 63 2.82 -3.15 5.86
C ALA A 63 3.75 -3.54 4.71
N VAL A 64 5.06 -3.44 4.91
CA VAL A 64 6.07 -3.66 3.86
C VAL A 64 7.41 -4.12 4.46
N ILE A 65 8.23 -4.76 3.65
CA ILE A 65 9.67 -4.95 3.92
C ILE A 65 10.40 -3.83 3.16
N ALA A 66 11.06 -2.92 3.89
CA ALA A 66 11.86 -1.86 3.32
C ALA A 66 13.17 -2.39 2.68
N ASP A 67 13.92 -1.54 1.97
CA ASP A 67 15.15 -1.95 1.28
C ASP A 67 16.26 -2.39 2.23
N ASP A 68 16.24 -1.87 3.46
CA ASP A 68 17.13 -2.27 4.57
C ASP A 68 16.72 -3.59 5.24
N ASN A 69 15.70 -4.29 4.68
CA ASN A 69 15.09 -5.50 5.19
C ASN A 69 14.38 -5.34 6.55
N THR A 70 14.11 -4.13 7.00
CA THR A 70 13.26 -3.89 8.16
C THR A 70 11.78 -3.99 7.79
N TYR A 71 10.97 -4.47 8.73
CA TYR A 71 9.51 -4.49 8.60
C TYR A 71 8.96 -3.14 9.04
N ARG A 72 8.13 -2.53 8.20
CA ARG A 72 7.57 -1.21 8.44
C ARG A 72 6.06 -1.23 8.34
N LEU A 73 5.43 -0.40 9.17
CA LEU A 73 3.98 -0.29 9.29
C LEU A 73 3.57 1.18 9.43
N SER A 74 2.48 1.55 8.76
CA SER A 74 1.87 2.88 8.88
C SER A 74 0.36 2.79 8.73
N PHE A 75 -0.38 3.84 9.09
CA PHE A 75 -1.76 3.99 8.61
C PHE A 75 -1.78 4.28 7.11
N ASN A 76 -2.75 3.73 6.39
CA ASN A 76 -2.97 4.11 4.99
C ASN A 76 -3.81 5.39 4.91
N THR A 77 -3.24 6.46 5.43
CA THR A 77 -3.79 7.81 5.26
C THR A 77 -2.65 8.83 5.17
N CYS A 78 -2.81 9.78 4.27
CA CYS A 78 -1.88 10.90 4.13
C CYS A 78 -2.17 11.94 5.20
N GLN A 79 -1.17 12.27 6.03
CA GLN A 79 -1.32 13.20 7.15
C GLN A 79 -1.78 14.60 6.72
N SER A 80 -1.25 15.11 5.60
CA SER A 80 -1.61 16.44 5.10
C SER A 80 -2.95 16.47 4.33
N CYS A 81 -3.36 15.35 3.73
CA CYS A 81 -4.56 15.28 2.90
C CYS A 81 -5.81 14.86 3.68
N ASN A 82 -5.64 14.20 4.84
CA ASN A 82 -6.77 13.86 5.70
C ASN A 82 -7.46 15.14 6.19
N PRO A 83 -8.81 15.25 6.15
CA PRO A 83 -9.80 14.18 6.01
C PRO A 83 -10.36 13.99 4.58
N SER A 84 -9.59 14.20 3.52
CA SER A 84 -10.07 13.90 2.16
C SER A 84 -10.42 12.41 2.01
N PRO A 85 -11.49 12.05 1.30
CA PRO A 85 -11.82 10.65 1.01
C PRO A 85 -10.69 9.91 0.28
N ASN A 86 -9.93 10.61 -0.56
CA ASN A 86 -8.84 10.05 -1.35
C ASN A 86 -7.48 10.15 -0.65
N ALA A 87 -7.43 10.51 0.64
CA ALA A 87 -6.18 10.62 1.40
C ALA A 87 -5.59 9.23 1.72
N TYR A 88 -5.48 8.35 0.74
CA TYR A 88 -4.85 7.03 0.88
C TYR A 88 -3.73 6.87 -0.14
N PHE A 89 -2.87 5.88 0.08
CA PHE A 89 -1.78 5.51 -0.80
C PHE A 89 -2.10 4.22 -1.54
N ALA A 90 -1.85 4.22 -2.84
CA ALA A 90 -1.82 3.02 -3.66
C ALA A 90 -0.39 2.77 -4.15
N GLN A 91 -0.01 1.52 -4.29
CA GLN A 91 1.28 1.19 -4.89
C GLN A 91 1.20 1.32 -6.42
N GLU A 92 2.08 2.13 -6.98
CA GLU A 92 2.31 2.29 -8.41
C GLU A 92 3.78 1.99 -8.72
N GLY A 93 4.03 0.85 -9.34
CA GLY A 93 5.40 0.37 -9.54
C GLY A 93 6.11 0.10 -8.21
N LYS A 94 7.19 0.84 -7.93
CA LYS A 94 7.97 0.74 -6.70
C LYS A 94 7.62 1.79 -5.65
N ASN A 95 6.68 2.69 -5.96
CA ASN A 95 6.33 3.81 -5.08
C ASN A 95 4.93 3.65 -4.52
N LEU A 96 4.69 4.27 -3.37
CA LEU A 96 3.38 4.58 -2.83
C LEU A 96 2.97 5.97 -3.32
N VAL A 97 1.82 6.09 -3.96
CA VAL A 97 1.31 7.35 -4.49
C VAL A 97 0.08 7.77 -3.70
N CYS A 98 0.10 8.97 -3.14
CA CYS A 98 -1.07 9.54 -2.48
C CYS A 98 -2.15 9.85 -3.52
N GLN A 99 -3.30 9.23 -3.40
CA GLN A 99 -4.38 9.36 -4.38
C GLN A 99 -5.12 10.70 -4.32
N ASN A 100 -4.82 11.54 -3.31
CA ASN A 100 -5.37 12.89 -3.22
C ASN A 100 -4.44 13.95 -3.85
N CYS A 101 -3.14 13.90 -3.61
CA CYS A 101 -2.21 14.95 -4.04
C CYS A 101 -1.15 14.48 -5.06
N GLY A 102 -1.07 13.18 -5.36
CA GLY A 102 -0.11 12.63 -6.32
C GLY A 102 1.35 12.52 -5.81
N ASN A 103 1.63 12.94 -4.58
CA ASN A 103 2.98 12.80 -4.02
C ASN A 103 3.37 11.33 -3.91
N GLN A 104 4.63 11.05 -4.24
CA GLN A 104 5.19 9.70 -4.30
C GLN A 104 6.19 9.48 -3.16
N PHE A 105 6.17 8.27 -2.61
CA PHE A 105 7.00 7.82 -1.51
C PHE A 105 7.57 6.44 -1.82
N THR A 106 8.75 6.17 -1.35
CA THR A 106 9.33 4.81 -1.42
C THR A 106 8.78 3.94 -0.29
N MET A 107 9.01 2.64 -0.38
CA MET A 107 8.65 1.74 0.73
C MET A 107 9.46 2.03 2.00
N ASN A 108 10.61 2.71 1.89
CA ASN A 108 11.42 3.14 3.03
C ASN A 108 10.77 4.28 3.84
N ASP A 109 9.81 5.00 3.23
CA ASP A 109 9.12 6.12 3.87
C ASP A 109 7.93 5.66 4.73
N VAL A 110 7.53 4.39 4.64
CA VAL A 110 6.46 3.81 5.47
C VAL A 110 6.86 3.87 6.94
N GLY A 111 6.09 4.61 7.75
CA GLY A 111 6.34 4.77 9.18
C GLY A 111 7.63 5.52 9.52
N ALA A 112 8.25 6.22 8.57
CA ALA A 112 9.53 6.91 8.79
C ALA A 112 9.37 8.36 9.29
N ALA A 113 8.24 9.01 9.01
CA ALA A 113 8.02 10.41 9.38
C ALA A 113 6.64 10.63 9.99
N SER A 114 6.55 11.60 10.91
CA SER A 114 5.32 11.98 11.62
C SER A 114 4.75 13.32 11.14
N TYR A 115 5.21 13.85 10.03
CA TYR A 115 4.79 15.16 9.50
C TYR A 115 4.75 15.14 7.96
N GLY A 116 4.01 16.10 7.40
CA GLY A 116 3.94 16.30 5.96
C GLY A 116 2.99 15.31 5.25
N CYS A 117 3.22 15.13 3.95
CA CYS A 117 2.39 14.27 3.10
C CYS A 117 2.87 12.81 3.13
N ASN A 118 3.16 12.27 4.30
CA ASN A 118 3.62 10.88 4.49
C ASN A 118 2.48 9.97 4.92
N PRO A 119 2.61 8.64 4.73
CA PRO A 119 1.79 7.66 5.44
C PRO A 119 1.91 7.86 6.96
N ALA A 120 0.77 8.01 7.64
CA ALA A 120 0.75 8.35 9.06
C ALA A 120 1.37 7.23 9.90
N MET A 121 2.28 7.58 10.81
CA MET A 121 2.92 6.61 11.72
C MET A 121 1.91 5.94 12.63
N ILE A 122 2.16 4.69 12.95
CA ILE A 122 1.39 3.90 13.93
C ILE A 122 2.34 3.25 14.95
N PRO A 123 2.04 3.30 16.25
CA PRO A 123 2.73 2.50 17.24
C PRO A 123 2.43 1.01 17.06
N TYR A 124 3.46 0.19 17.06
CA TYR A 124 3.33 -1.26 17.05
C TYR A 124 4.51 -1.92 17.77
N THR A 125 4.34 -3.16 18.16
CA THR A 125 5.42 -4.01 18.65
C THR A 125 5.72 -5.10 17.63
N GLN A 126 6.92 -5.69 17.71
CA GLN A 126 7.29 -6.79 16.83
C GLN A 126 8.04 -7.87 17.57
N THR A 127 7.79 -9.11 17.16
CA THR A 127 8.58 -10.30 17.53
C THR A 127 9.42 -10.75 16.33
N ASP A 128 10.08 -11.88 16.42
CA ASP A 128 10.81 -12.46 15.28
C ASP A 128 9.90 -12.77 14.09
N SER A 129 8.64 -13.13 14.33
CA SER A 129 7.70 -13.61 13.31
C SER A 129 6.50 -12.70 13.06
N GLU A 130 6.25 -11.68 13.88
CA GLU A 130 4.97 -10.95 13.88
C GLU A 130 5.16 -9.45 14.09
N LEU A 131 4.22 -8.66 13.53
CA LEU A 131 3.94 -7.28 13.90
C LEU A 131 2.60 -7.26 14.64
N ILE A 132 2.54 -6.57 15.78
CA ILE A 132 1.39 -6.58 16.68
C ILE A 132 0.91 -5.15 16.90
N VAL A 133 -0.37 -4.91 16.67
CA VAL A 133 -1.02 -3.60 16.83
C VAL A 133 -2.18 -3.74 17.82
N SER A 134 -2.28 -2.81 18.79
CA SER A 134 -3.43 -2.73 19.69
C SER A 134 -4.67 -2.26 18.92
N THR A 135 -5.81 -2.94 19.14
CA THR A 135 -7.09 -2.49 18.59
C THR A 135 -7.54 -1.15 19.15
N GLU A 136 -7.15 -0.81 20.38
CA GLU A 136 -7.42 0.50 20.97
C GLU A 136 -6.85 1.65 20.12
N ILE A 137 -5.63 1.49 19.58
CA ILE A 137 -5.02 2.48 18.68
C ILE A 137 -5.84 2.61 17.40
N LEU A 138 -6.29 1.49 16.84
CA LEU A 138 -7.10 1.47 15.60
C LEU A 138 -8.48 2.10 15.82
N GLU A 139 -9.09 1.85 16.95
CA GLU A 139 -10.38 2.46 17.32
C GLU A 139 -10.24 3.96 17.61
N LYS A 140 -9.16 4.36 18.28
CA LYS A 140 -8.88 5.78 18.56
C LYS A 140 -8.68 6.61 17.28
N VAL A 141 -8.09 6.03 16.23
CA VAL A 141 -7.86 6.72 14.95
C VAL A 141 -9.06 6.64 14.00
N ALA A 142 -10.02 5.77 14.23
CA ALA A 142 -11.18 5.55 13.36
C ALA A 142 -11.90 6.84 12.93
N PRO A 143 -12.06 7.89 13.78
CA PRO A 143 -12.65 9.16 13.33
C PRO A 143 -11.95 9.79 12.12
N ALA A 144 -10.63 9.63 11.98
CA ALA A 144 -9.86 10.13 10.83
C ALA A 144 -10.16 9.34 9.54
N PHE A 145 -10.72 8.14 9.65
CA PHE A 145 -11.08 7.27 8.53
C PHE A 145 -12.56 7.34 8.13
N LYS A 146 -13.40 8.10 8.82
CA LYS A 146 -14.85 8.16 8.53
C LYS A 146 -15.19 8.53 7.09
N ARG A 147 -14.37 9.32 6.43
CA ARG A 147 -14.55 9.75 5.04
C ARG A 147 -13.62 9.03 4.06
N TRP A 148 -12.68 8.24 4.57
CA TRP A 148 -11.70 7.53 3.78
C TRP A 148 -12.36 6.50 2.85
N GLN A 149 -11.97 6.46 1.59
CA GLN A 149 -12.57 5.63 0.54
C GLN A 149 -11.52 4.80 -0.21
N GLY A 150 -10.40 4.49 0.41
CA GLY A 150 -9.43 3.59 -0.20
C GLY A 150 -10.01 2.17 -0.39
N PRO A 151 -9.49 1.42 -1.36
CA PRO A 151 -9.94 0.05 -1.62
C PRO A 151 -9.58 -0.88 -0.46
N VAL A 152 -10.44 -1.85 -0.15
CA VAL A 152 -10.26 -2.81 0.96
C VAL A 152 -10.08 -4.26 0.48
N ASP A 153 -10.24 -4.52 -0.83
CA ASP A 153 -10.06 -5.81 -1.53
C ASP A 153 -10.05 -5.63 -3.07
#